data_184650a2e9c69d4490edde71dd745630
#
_entry.id   184650a2e9c69d4490edde71dd745630
#
_cell.length_a   1.000
_cell.length_b   1.000
_cell.length_c   1.000
_cell.angle_alpha   90.00
_cell.angle_beta   90.00
_cell.angle_gamma   90.00
#
_symmetry.space_group_name_H-M   'P 1'
#
loop_
_entity.id
_entity.type
_entity.pdbx_description
1 polymer ?
#
loop_
_entity_poly.entity_id
_entity_poly.type
_entity_poly.pdbx_seq_one_letter_code
_entity_poly.pdbx_strand_id
1 'polypeptide(L)'
;MQRSSTIHHRTLLFEDAVAIVESEYAQDLSLDQIAHRVASSRRQLQRAYNEIGDTTFREHMTAVRMERAADMLRSYGMTVREIAHRVGYRQPAQFAKAFRRHYDVAPSEYREAQRRDLPRANAA
;
A
#
# COMPACT_ATOMS: atom_id res chain seq x y z
N MET A 1 24.85 -21.05 -2.19
CA MET A 1 25.29 -19.75 -1.68
C MET A 1 25.02 -18.66 -2.72
N GLN A 2 24.29 -17.64 -2.35
CA GLN A 2 23.99 -16.55 -3.27
C GLN A 2 25.17 -15.60 -3.36
N ARG A 3 25.51 -15.22 -4.57
CA ARG A 3 26.59 -14.25 -4.81
C ARG A 3 26.10 -12.85 -4.49
N SER A 4 26.99 -11.98 -4.00
CA SER A 4 26.69 -10.57 -3.72
C SER A 4 26.04 -9.86 -4.90
N SER A 5 26.49 -10.16 -6.14
CA SER A 5 25.91 -9.59 -7.36
C SER A 5 24.45 -9.98 -7.56
N THR A 6 24.06 -11.20 -7.19
CA THR A 6 22.68 -11.67 -7.29
C THR A 6 21.80 -10.95 -6.27
N ILE A 7 22.30 -10.80 -5.05
CA ILE A 7 21.59 -10.07 -3.98
C ILE A 7 21.42 -8.61 -4.38
N HIS A 8 22.46 -8.00 -4.90
CA HIS A 8 22.43 -6.61 -5.36
C HIS A 8 21.40 -6.42 -6.47
N HIS A 9 21.40 -7.33 -7.45
CA HIS A 9 20.43 -7.29 -8.54
C HIS A 9 18.99 -7.40 -8.04
N ARG A 10 18.73 -8.31 -7.10
CA ARG A 10 17.39 -8.48 -6.49
C ARG A 10 16.98 -7.26 -5.68
N THR A 11 17.91 -6.62 -5.01
CA THR A 11 17.66 -5.39 -4.26
C THR A 11 17.20 -4.28 -5.19
N LEU A 12 17.91 -4.07 -6.31
CA LEU A 12 17.53 -3.08 -7.31
C LEU A 12 16.16 -3.39 -7.92
N LEU A 13 15.90 -4.65 -8.22
CA LEU A 13 14.62 -5.09 -8.76
C LEU A 13 13.48 -4.81 -7.80
N PHE A 14 13.68 -5.11 -6.53
CA PHE A 14 12.69 -4.85 -5.49
C PHE A 14 12.46 -3.33 -5.35
N GLU A 15 13.51 -2.53 -5.28
CA GLU A 15 13.41 -1.07 -5.16
C GLU A 15 12.66 -0.46 -6.34
N ASP A 16 12.91 -0.92 -7.57
CA ASP A 16 12.19 -0.45 -8.75
C ASP A 16 10.70 -0.79 -8.67
N ALA A 17 10.37 -1.99 -8.22
CA ALA A 17 8.98 -2.39 -8.03
C ALA A 17 8.29 -1.57 -6.95
N VAL A 18 8.96 -1.31 -5.84
CA VAL A 18 8.45 -0.48 -4.74
C VAL A 18 8.11 0.92 -5.25
N ALA A 19 8.99 1.51 -6.05
CA ALA A 19 8.78 2.84 -6.61
C ALA A 19 7.52 2.89 -7.48
N ILE A 20 7.28 1.85 -8.29
CA ILE A 20 6.08 1.75 -9.13
C ILE A 20 4.83 1.64 -8.25
N VAL A 21 4.86 0.76 -7.26
CA VAL A 21 3.70 0.56 -6.36
C VAL A 21 3.38 1.85 -5.61
N GLU A 22 4.38 2.52 -5.07
CA GLU A 22 4.17 3.76 -4.31
C GLU A 22 3.59 4.89 -5.16
N SER A 23 3.93 4.96 -6.45
CA SER A 23 3.41 6.00 -7.32
C SER A 23 2.10 5.62 -8.00
N GLU A 24 1.81 4.34 -8.18
CA GLU A 24 0.64 3.87 -8.94
C GLU A 24 -0.29 2.95 -8.16
N TYR A 25 -0.22 2.95 -6.86
CA TYR A 25 -0.97 2.03 -5.98
C TYR A 25 -2.48 2.02 -6.21
N ALA A 26 -3.05 3.12 -6.69
CA ALA A 26 -4.49 3.23 -6.93
C ALA A 26 -4.93 2.53 -8.22
N GLN A 27 -3.98 2.14 -9.06
CA GLN A 27 -4.27 1.46 -10.31
C GLN A 27 -4.31 -0.06 -10.10
N ASP A 28 -4.91 -0.74 -11.07
CA ASP A 28 -5.01 -2.21 -11.05
C ASP A 28 -3.69 -2.82 -11.56
N LEU A 29 -2.70 -2.85 -10.68
CA LEU A 29 -1.37 -3.38 -10.99
C LEU A 29 -1.31 -4.88 -10.76
N SER A 30 -0.68 -5.60 -11.68
CA SER A 30 -0.37 -7.03 -11.50
C SER A 30 1.13 -7.22 -11.39
N LEU A 31 1.52 -8.34 -10.77
CA LEU A 31 2.93 -8.70 -10.65
C LEU A 31 3.56 -8.88 -12.04
N ASP A 32 2.82 -9.47 -12.99
CA ASP A 32 3.29 -9.64 -14.36
C ASP A 32 3.56 -8.31 -15.06
N GLN A 33 2.67 -7.34 -14.90
CA GLN A 33 2.84 -6.00 -15.49
C GLN A 33 4.09 -5.31 -14.95
N ILE A 34 4.28 -5.37 -13.63
CA ILE A 34 5.44 -4.75 -13.00
C ILE A 34 6.72 -5.46 -13.42
N ALA A 35 6.72 -6.79 -13.44
CA ALA A 35 7.87 -7.58 -13.89
C ALA A 35 8.30 -7.17 -15.30
N HIS A 36 7.33 -7.02 -16.21
CA HIS A 36 7.59 -6.58 -17.57
C HIS A 36 8.23 -5.17 -17.58
N ARG A 37 7.70 -4.25 -16.79
CA ARG A 37 8.17 -2.86 -16.74
C ARG A 37 9.59 -2.73 -16.18
N VAL A 38 9.97 -3.62 -15.27
CA VAL A 38 11.33 -3.63 -14.71
C VAL A 38 12.28 -4.60 -15.44
N ALA A 39 11.87 -5.03 -16.65
CA ALA A 39 12.63 -5.93 -17.51
C ALA A 39 13.03 -7.23 -16.83
N SER A 40 12.09 -7.84 -16.13
CA SER A 40 12.31 -9.07 -15.38
C SER A 40 11.15 -10.06 -15.58
N SER A 41 11.24 -11.22 -14.97
CA SER A 41 10.18 -12.22 -14.97
C SER A 41 9.38 -12.14 -13.67
N ARG A 42 8.16 -12.64 -13.72
CA ARG A 42 7.32 -12.77 -12.54
C ARG A 42 8.02 -13.53 -11.42
N ARG A 43 8.70 -14.63 -11.78
CA ARG A 43 9.42 -15.48 -10.83
C ARG A 43 10.55 -14.72 -10.12
N GLN A 44 11.33 -13.97 -10.88
CA GLN A 44 12.44 -13.18 -10.34
C GLN A 44 11.91 -12.09 -9.40
N LEU A 45 10.82 -11.44 -9.80
CA LEU A 45 10.21 -10.40 -8.98
C LEU A 45 9.62 -10.97 -7.69
N GLN A 46 8.96 -12.14 -7.75
CA GLN A 46 8.47 -12.83 -6.55
C GLN A 46 9.62 -13.13 -5.58
N ARG A 47 10.75 -13.60 -6.11
CA ARG A 47 11.94 -13.86 -5.30
C ARG A 47 12.46 -12.58 -4.64
N ALA A 48 12.51 -11.49 -5.39
CA ALA A 48 12.94 -10.20 -4.87
C ALA A 48 12.05 -9.75 -3.72
N TYR A 49 10.74 -9.86 -3.87
CA TYR A 49 9.80 -9.53 -2.80
C TYR A 49 10.02 -10.39 -1.56
N ASN A 50 10.19 -11.70 -1.73
CA ASN A 50 10.36 -12.59 -0.59
C ASN A 50 11.70 -12.43 0.10
N GLU A 51 12.78 -12.34 -0.66
CA GLU A 51 14.14 -12.36 -0.11
C GLU A 51 14.61 -10.98 0.38
N ILE A 52 14.26 -9.93 -0.33
CA ILE A 52 14.67 -8.57 0.03
C ILE A 52 13.61 -7.86 0.85
N GLY A 53 12.35 -7.99 0.44
CA GLY A 53 11.24 -7.29 1.08
C GLY A 53 10.61 -8.02 2.26
N ASP A 54 10.85 -9.32 2.38
CA ASP A 54 10.20 -10.19 3.37
C ASP A 54 8.68 -10.03 3.34
N THR A 55 8.12 -9.94 2.14
CA THR A 55 6.69 -9.75 1.93
C THR A 55 6.31 -10.29 0.55
N THR A 56 5.04 -10.19 0.20
CA THR A 56 4.55 -10.50 -1.14
C THR A 56 4.12 -9.20 -1.83
N PHE A 57 4.05 -9.23 -3.15
CA PHE A 57 3.53 -8.10 -3.91
C PHE A 57 2.13 -7.70 -3.43
N ARG A 58 1.26 -8.68 -3.21
CA ARG A 58 -0.11 -8.44 -2.77
C ARG A 58 -0.18 -7.75 -1.40
N GLU A 59 0.62 -8.22 -0.46
CA GLU A 59 0.71 -7.62 0.88
C GLU A 59 1.24 -6.20 0.80
N HIS A 60 2.26 -5.98 -0.02
CA HIS A 60 2.84 -4.66 -0.23
C HIS A 60 1.81 -3.69 -0.83
N MET A 61 1.09 -4.10 -1.88
CA MET A 61 0.02 -3.29 -2.48
C MET A 61 -1.03 -2.90 -1.45
N THR A 62 -1.49 -3.87 -0.67
CA THR A 62 -2.49 -3.63 0.37
C THR A 62 -1.96 -2.66 1.43
N ALA A 63 -0.73 -2.86 1.89
CA ALA A 63 -0.12 -2.00 2.91
C ALA A 63 -0.02 -0.54 2.41
N VAL A 64 0.44 -0.33 1.19
CA VAL A 64 0.54 1.02 0.62
C VAL A 64 -0.84 1.66 0.51
N ARG A 65 -1.83 0.95 0.01
CA ARG A 65 -3.22 1.44 -0.10
C ARG A 65 -3.79 1.82 1.25
N MET A 66 -3.58 0.99 2.27
CA MET A 66 -4.10 1.24 3.61
C MET A 66 -3.40 2.42 4.29
N GLU A 67 -2.10 2.56 4.12
CA GLU A 67 -1.34 3.70 4.64
C GLU A 67 -1.80 5.01 4.02
N ARG A 68 -2.00 5.02 2.70
CA ARG A 68 -2.53 6.20 1.99
C ARG A 68 -3.95 6.53 2.42
N ALA A 69 -4.77 5.50 2.61
CA ALA A 69 -6.14 5.68 3.12
C ALA A 69 -6.14 6.29 4.51
N ALA A 70 -5.26 5.82 5.39
CA ALA A 70 -5.13 6.36 6.75
C ALA A 70 -4.78 7.85 6.72
N ASP A 71 -3.85 8.25 5.84
CA ASP A 71 -3.50 9.67 5.66
C ASP A 71 -4.71 10.49 5.20
N MET A 72 -5.47 9.97 4.25
CA MET A 72 -6.67 10.65 3.74
C MET A 72 -7.77 10.75 4.79
N LEU A 73 -7.90 9.75 5.65
CA LEU A 73 -8.90 9.75 6.73
C LEU A 73 -8.63 10.84 7.77
N ARG A 74 -7.39 11.26 7.94
CA ARG A 74 -7.03 12.36 8.84
C ARG A 74 -7.48 13.71 8.30
N SER A 75 -7.65 13.82 6.99
CA SER A 75 -8.07 15.06 6.34
C SER A 75 -9.58 15.18 6.35
N TYR A 76 -10.07 16.42 6.37
CA TYR A 76 -11.49 16.71 6.21
C TYR A 76 -11.83 16.82 4.73
N GLY A 77 -13.08 16.56 4.37
CA GLY A 77 -13.59 16.81 3.04
C GLY A 77 -13.71 15.60 2.13
N MET A 78 -13.21 14.43 2.54
CA MET A 78 -13.41 13.19 1.79
C MET A 78 -14.22 12.21 2.61
N THR A 79 -15.24 11.61 1.98
CA THR A 79 -15.99 10.53 2.60
C THR A 79 -15.16 9.23 2.59
N VAL A 80 -15.50 8.30 3.45
CA VAL A 80 -14.86 6.98 3.45
C VAL A 80 -15.00 6.31 2.08
N ARG A 81 -16.16 6.47 1.44
CA ARG A 81 -16.44 5.94 0.10
C ARG A 81 -15.48 6.52 -0.95
N GLU A 82 -15.29 7.84 -0.94
CA GLU A 82 -14.36 8.51 -1.83
C GLU A 82 -12.93 8.02 -1.63
N ILE A 83 -12.52 7.86 -0.37
CA ILE A 83 -11.19 7.34 -0.03
C ILE A 83 -11.01 5.92 -0.58
N ALA A 84 -12.02 5.05 -0.40
CA ALA A 84 -11.98 3.69 -0.92
C ALA A 84 -11.66 3.69 -2.42
N HIS A 85 -12.36 4.52 -3.18
CA HIS A 85 -12.12 4.64 -4.63
C HIS A 85 -10.75 5.21 -4.95
N ARG A 86 -10.32 6.22 -4.23
CA ARG A 86 -9.01 6.86 -4.46
C ARG A 86 -7.84 5.93 -4.23
N VAL A 87 -7.97 4.97 -3.33
CA VAL A 87 -6.89 4.01 -3.08
C VAL A 87 -7.03 2.72 -3.89
N GLY A 88 -8.01 2.67 -4.83
CA GLY A 88 -8.09 1.60 -5.80
C GLY A 88 -9.12 0.52 -5.54
N TYR A 89 -10.04 0.71 -4.59
CA TYR A 89 -11.11 -0.25 -4.31
C TYR A 89 -12.39 0.13 -5.05
N ARG A 90 -12.98 -0.84 -5.76
CA ARG A 90 -14.26 -0.65 -6.44
C ARG A 90 -15.44 -0.73 -5.47
N GLN A 91 -15.29 -1.57 -4.43
CA GLN A 91 -16.34 -1.81 -3.45
C GLN A 91 -15.93 -1.25 -2.09
N PRO A 92 -16.64 -0.24 -1.56
CA PRO A 92 -16.33 0.32 -0.25
C PRO A 92 -16.32 -0.71 0.88
N ALA A 93 -17.18 -1.75 0.79
CA ALA A 93 -17.21 -2.81 1.79
C ALA A 93 -15.91 -3.62 1.81
N GLN A 94 -15.32 -3.88 0.66
CA GLN A 94 -14.03 -4.58 0.57
C GLN A 94 -12.90 -3.73 1.13
N PHE A 95 -12.93 -2.45 0.86
CA PHE A 95 -11.99 -1.50 1.46
C PHE A 95 -12.08 -1.51 2.98
N ALA A 96 -13.28 -1.38 3.52
CA ALA A 96 -13.50 -1.37 4.97
C ALA A 96 -12.98 -2.65 5.62
N LYS A 97 -13.21 -3.80 4.99
CA LYS A 97 -12.71 -5.09 5.46
C LYS A 97 -11.18 -5.15 5.46
N ALA A 98 -10.55 -4.69 4.38
CA ALA A 98 -9.09 -4.65 4.27
C ALA A 98 -8.50 -3.69 5.30
N PHE A 99 -9.12 -2.53 5.48
CA PHE A 99 -8.68 -1.53 6.45
C PHE A 99 -8.74 -2.08 7.87
N ARG A 100 -9.85 -2.71 8.24
CA ARG A 100 -10.02 -3.32 9.55
C ARG A 100 -9.00 -4.43 9.80
N ARG A 101 -8.68 -5.21 8.78
CA ARG A 101 -7.66 -6.27 8.89
C ARG A 101 -6.28 -5.67 9.14
N HIS A 102 -5.99 -4.53 8.53
CA HIS A 102 -4.68 -3.88 8.63
C HIS A 102 -4.50 -3.07 9.93
N TYR A 103 -5.53 -2.35 10.35
CA TYR A 103 -5.47 -1.43 11.49
C TYR A 103 -6.32 -1.85 12.71
N ASP A 104 -7.02 -2.97 12.64
CA ASP A 104 -7.89 -3.50 13.70
C ASP A 104 -9.12 -2.65 14.04
N VAL A 105 -9.38 -1.59 13.28
CA VAL A 105 -10.57 -0.74 13.45
C VAL A 105 -11.14 -0.40 12.08
N ALA A 106 -12.42 -0.07 12.04
CA ALA A 106 -13.07 0.38 10.82
C ALA A 106 -12.58 1.77 10.41
N PRO A 107 -12.64 2.13 9.11
CA PRO A 107 -12.20 3.45 8.66
C PRO A 107 -12.87 4.62 9.40
N SER A 108 -14.17 4.53 9.65
CA SER A 108 -14.91 5.58 10.37
C SER A 108 -14.46 5.71 11.82
N GLU A 109 -14.19 4.59 12.48
CA GLU A 109 -13.66 4.56 13.84
C GLU A 109 -12.25 5.15 13.91
N TYR A 110 -11.41 4.82 12.92
CA TYR A 110 -10.07 5.38 12.81
C TYR A 110 -10.12 6.90 12.67
N ARG A 111 -10.98 7.41 11.78
CA ARG A 111 -11.18 8.86 11.58
C ARG A 111 -11.61 9.54 12.86
N GLU A 112 -12.55 8.95 13.57
CA GLU A 112 -13.07 9.50 14.84
C GLU A 112 -11.96 9.57 15.89
N ALA A 113 -11.17 8.52 16.03
CA ALA A 113 -10.05 8.49 16.97
C ALA A 113 -8.99 9.54 16.61
N GLN A 114 -8.69 9.73 15.32
CA GLN A 114 -7.74 10.75 14.87
C GLN A 114 -8.23 12.16 15.18
N ARG A 115 -9.53 12.41 15.06
CA ARG A 115 -10.13 13.71 15.39
C ARG A 115 -10.03 14.02 16.87
N ARG A 116 -10.18 13.03 17.73
CA ARG A 116 -10.05 13.20 19.18
C ARG A 116 -8.62 13.52 19.59
N ASP A 117 -7.64 12.97 18.88
CA ASP A 117 -6.22 13.14 19.19
C ASP A 117 -5.63 14.43 18.62
N LEU A 118 -6.34 15.10 17.71
CA LEU A 118 -5.86 16.37 17.14
C LEU A 118 -6.01 17.49 18.17
N PRO A 119 -4.99 18.36 18.33
CA PRO A 119 -5.14 19.55 19.17
C PRO A 119 -6.29 20.40 18.64
N ARG A 120 -7.18 20.81 19.53
CA ARG A 120 -8.24 21.74 19.14
C ARG A 120 -7.60 23.08 18.81
N ALA A 121 -7.74 23.50 17.55
CA ALA A 121 -7.13 24.76 17.06
C ALA A 121 -7.62 26.01 17.79
N ASN A 122 -8.69 25.93 18.57
CA ASN A 122 -9.32 27.03 19.28
C ASN A 122 -9.51 26.76 20.77
N ALA A 123 -8.55 26.08 21.39
CA ALA A 123 -8.53 25.95 22.83
C ALA A 123 -8.07 27.26 23.46
N ALA A 124 -8.80 28.33 23.19
CA ALA A 124 -8.57 29.61 23.84
C ALA A 124 -9.69 29.84 24.84
#